data_08ebf48c9d956d99da8b21c17533916e
#
_entry.id   08ebf48c9d956d99da8b21c17533916e
#
_cell.length_a   1.000
_cell.length_b   1.000
_cell.length_c   1.000
_cell.angle_alpha   90.00
_cell.angle_beta   90.00
_cell.angle_gamma   90.00
#
_symmetry.space_group_name_H-M   'P 1'
#
loop_
_entity.id
_entity.type
_entity.pdbx_description
1 polymer ?
#
loop_
_entity_poly.entity_id
_entity_poly.type
_entity_poly.pdbx_seq_one_letter_code
_entity_poly.pdbx_strand_id
1 'polypeptide(L)'
;MRFTITRDAGKIQCEGFLDNGEGAGIFHFQPDANYPREMKSLGFEVDDEKQFAMAVQDVSLDFAKQLKNEHLSDLDADKLIAFRIFGVDSAFIEALRAEGLKISDSDKLVAFRIHGVTPQMVRSLHQAGYSPDEDTLVAMRIHGATPEWMEQLKQRGYDHVDLEKLIAFRIHGVSPEFIDKLQKLGYKHPDPDELIAMRIHGVTPEYISDMRSRGMRDLSIDQLVSMRIHGID
;
A
#
# COMPACT_ATOMS: atom_id res chain seq x y z
N MET A 1 25.69 14.21 28.63
CA MET A 1 24.93 14.98 27.64
C MET A 1 23.56 15.33 28.24
N ARG A 2 23.11 16.56 28.09
CA ARG A 2 21.74 17.01 28.50
C ARG A 2 21.13 17.84 27.38
N PHE A 3 19.86 17.58 27.05
CA PHE A 3 19.10 18.38 26.09
C PHE A 3 17.60 18.32 26.41
N THR A 4 16.86 19.27 25.87
CA THR A 4 15.41 19.32 26.02
C THR A 4 14.75 19.42 24.65
N ILE A 5 13.76 18.58 24.41
CA ILE A 5 12.86 18.68 23.26
C ILE A 5 11.62 19.45 23.73
N THR A 6 11.33 20.57 23.10
CA THR A 6 10.17 21.41 23.43
C THR A 6 9.13 21.24 22.32
N ARG A 7 7.90 20.88 22.70
CA ARG A 7 6.73 20.68 21.84
C ARG A 7 5.51 21.37 22.44
N ASP A 8 4.44 21.55 21.69
CA ASP A 8 3.19 22.11 22.21
C ASP A 8 2.62 21.24 23.34
N ALA A 9 2.71 19.92 23.22
CA ALA A 9 2.21 18.99 24.23
C ALA A 9 3.05 18.98 25.54
N GLY A 10 4.27 19.53 25.53
CA GLY A 10 5.13 19.59 26.72
C GLY A 10 6.62 19.55 26.41
N LYS A 11 7.43 19.31 27.44
CA LYS A 11 8.89 19.25 27.34
C LYS A 11 9.40 17.87 27.73
N ILE A 12 10.32 17.32 26.93
CA ILE A 12 11.02 16.08 27.22
C ILE A 12 12.47 16.44 27.53
N GLN A 13 12.83 16.36 28.81
CA GLN A 13 14.19 16.61 29.29
C GLN A 13 14.96 15.27 29.27
N CYS A 14 16.05 15.24 28.52
CA CYS A 14 16.88 14.04 28.35
C CYS A 14 18.22 14.24 29.03
N GLU A 15 18.68 13.25 29.81
CA GLU A 15 19.99 13.21 30.45
C GLU A 15 20.62 11.82 30.24
N GLY A 16 21.86 11.77 29.79
CA GLY A 16 22.55 10.53 29.53
C GLY A 16 23.91 10.70 28.88
N PHE A 17 24.41 9.65 28.26
CA PHE A 17 25.63 9.69 27.45
C PHE A 17 25.34 9.24 26.02
N LEU A 18 26.18 9.69 25.10
CA LEU A 18 26.23 9.26 23.72
C LEU A 18 27.70 9.08 23.35
N ASP A 19 28.04 7.89 22.87
CA ASP A 19 29.38 7.54 22.39
C ASP A 19 29.27 6.71 21.13
N ASN A 20 29.98 7.12 20.05
CA ASN A 20 30.03 6.44 18.76
C ASN A 20 28.64 6.04 18.16
N GLY A 21 27.61 6.84 18.41
CA GLY A 21 26.24 6.58 17.90
C GLY A 21 25.40 5.71 18.83
N GLU A 22 25.96 5.15 19.90
CA GLU A 22 25.24 4.43 20.94
C GLU A 22 25.10 5.28 22.19
N GLY A 23 23.99 5.18 22.90
CA GLY A 23 23.74 5.97 24.09
C GLY A 23 22.71 5.36 25.03
N ALA A 24 22.80 5.76 26.29
CA ALA A 24 21.78 5.43 27.29
C ALA A 24 21.52 6.64 28.17
N GLY A 25 20.29 6.72 28.66
CA GLY A 25 19.90 7.86 29.49
C GLY A 25 18.49 7.67 30.05
N ILE A 26 18.07 8.71 30.76
CA ILE A 26 16.72 8.85 31.27
C ILE A 26 16.07 10.07 30.63
N PHE A 27 14.76 10.06 30.55
CA PHE A 27 13.99 11.26 30.20
C PHE A 27 12.98 11.57 31.30
N HIS A 28 12.65 12.86 31.41
CA HIS A 28 11.57 13.37 32.25
C HIS A 28 10.62 14.18 31.37
N PHE A 29 9.36 13.76 31.31
CA PHE A 29 8.32 14.48 30.61
C PHE A 29 7.64 15.48 31.53
N GLN A 30 7.56 16.72 31.11
CA GLN A 30 6.84 17.81 31.74
C GLN A 30 5.70 18.22 30.82
N PRO A 31 4.44 17.78 31.09
CA PRO A 31 3.31 18.12 30.23
C PRO A 31 2.99 19.62 30.27
N ASP A 32 2.52 20.18 29.17
CA ASP A 32 1.92 21.50 29.13
C ASP A 32 0.45 21.41 29.59
N ALA A 33 0.09 22.12 30.65
CA ALA A 33 -1.25 22.05 31.25
C ALA A 33 -2.36 22.68 30.36
N ASN A 34 -2.00 23.47 29.36
CA ASN A 34 -2.95 24.10 28.45
C ASN A 34 -3.27 23.20 27.25
N TYR A 35 -2.31 22.41 26.82
CA TYR A 35 -2.42 21.60 25.61
C TYR A 35 -3.69 20.71 25.56
N PRO A 36 -4.08 19.94 26.61
CA PRO A 36 -5.31 19.16 26.57
C PRO A 36 -6.57 20.00 26.41
N ARG A 37 -6.60 21.23 27.01
CA ARG A 37 -7.73 22.14 26.86
C ARG A 37 -7.85 22.70 25.43
N GLU A 38 -6.73 23.03 24.82
CA GLU A 38 -6.67 23.52 23.45
C GLU A 38 -7.05 22.42 22.46
N MET A 39 -6.55 21.20 22.65
CA MET A 39 -6.95 20.04 21.86
C MET A 39 -8.44 19.72 22.00
N LYS A 40 -8.99 19.79 23.22
CA LYS A 40 -10.43 19.66 23.48
C LYS A 40 -11.26 20.71 22.75
N SER A 41 -10.79 21.94 22.67
CA SER A 41 -11.46 23.01 21.90
C SER A 41 -11.51 22.72 20.40
N LEU A 42 -10.54 21.92 19.91
CA LEU A 42 -10.51 21.40 18.54
C LEU A 42 -11.35 20.14 18.36
N GLY A 43 -11.86 19.54 19.44
CA GLY A 43 -12.67 18.33 19.44
C GLY A 43 -11.91 17.06 19.72
N PHE A 44 -10.66 17.13 20.19
CA PHE A 44 -9.81 15.98 20.50
C PHE A 44 -9.65 15.80 22.01
N GLU A 45 -10.07 14.67 22.54
CA GLU A 45 -9.85 14.33 23.94
C GLU A 45 -8.45 13.74 24.14
N VAL A 46 -7.67 14.33 25.07
CA VAL A 46 -6.28 13.96 25.31
C VAL A 46 -6.09 13.70 26.80
N ASP A 47 -5.76 12.48 27.17
CA ASP A 47 -5.31 12.07 28.49
C ASP A 47 -3.77 12.18 28.63
N ASP A 48 -3.24 11.86 29.80
CA ASP A 48 -1.80 11.99 30.09
C ASP A 48 -0.93 11.11 29.17
N GLU A 49 -1.38 9.89 28.84
CA GLU A 49 -0.66 8.94 27.99
C GLU A 49 -0.63 9.45 26.53
N LYS A 50 -1.76 9.90 26.02
CA LYS A 50 -1.85 10.50 24.70
C LYS A 50 -1.04 11.80 24.61
N GLN A 51 -1.06 12.63 25.65
CA GLN A 51 -0.27 13.86 25.68
C GLN A 51 1.23 13.58 25.59
N PHE A 52 1.71 12.56 26.28
CA PHE A 52 3.11 12.12 26.16
C PHE A 52 3.42 11.61 24.74
N ALA A 53 2.57 10.74 24.18
CA ALA A 53 2.73 10.24 22.81
C ALA A 53 2.73 11.40 21.78
N MET A 54 1.85 12.37 21.97
CA MET A 54 1.79 13.58 21.12
C MET A 54 3.05 14.43 21.24
N ALA A 55 3.63 14.54 22.44
CA ALA A 55 4.91 15.23 22.62
C ALA A 55 6.05 14.52 21.89
N VAL A 56 6.10 13.18 21.95
CA VAL A 56 7.10 12.36 21.27
C VAL A 56 6.96 12.48 19.75
N GLN A 57 5.73 12.39 19.22
CA GLN A 57 5.44 12.39 17.79
C GLN A 57 5.27 13.81 17.20
N ASP A 58 5.46 14.86 17.99
CA ASP A 58 5.31 16.25 17.56
C ASP A 58 3.93 16.57 16.97
N VAL A 59 2.87 16.13 17.64
CA VAL A 59 1.50 16.52 17.28
C VAL A 59 1.29 17.95 17.79
N SER A 60 1.51 18.94 16.92
CA SER A 60 1.29 20.34 17.27
C SER A 60 -0.18 20.73 17.17
N LEU A 61 -0.56 21.82 17.85
CA LEU A 61 -1.90 22.41 17.73
C LEU A 61 -2.22 22.81 16.28
N ASP A 62 -1.23 23.34 15.57
CA ASP A 62 -1.40 23.70 14.16
C ASP A 62 -1.63 22.48 13.28
N PHE A 63 -0.92 21.38 13.52
CA PHE A 63 -1.16 20.13 12.81
C PHE A 63 -2.59 19.61 13.05
N ALA A 64 -3.03 19.61 14.31
CA ALA A 64 -4.40 19.21 14.66
C ALA A 64 -5.46 20.11 14.00
N LYS A 65 -5.24 21.43 13.95
CA LYS A 65 -6.12 22.39 13.26
C LYS A 65 -6.18 22.15 11.75
N GLN A 66 -5.04 21.94 11.11
CA GLN A 66 -4.98 21.64 9.68
C GLN A 66 -5.78 20.40 9.35
N LEU A 67 -5.55 19.30 10.07
CA LEU A 67 -6.25 18.03 9.81
C LEU A 67 -7.75 18.09 10.14
N LYS A 68 -8.16 18.84 11.14
CA LYS A 68 -9.59 19.07 11.42
C LYS A 68 -10.31 19.69 10.21
N ASN A 69 -9.62 20.58 9.46
CA ASN A 69 -10.18 21.21 8.28
C ASN A 69 -10.28 20.26 7.06
N GLU A 70 -9.64 19.09 7.12
CA GLU A 70 -9.75 18.08 6.07
C GLU A 70 -11.08 17.33 6.05
N HIS A 71 -11.94 17.54 7.07
CA HIS A 71 -13.26 16.92 7.17
C HIS A 71 -13.25 15.38 7.07
N LEU A 72 -12.28 14.77 7.75
CA LEU A 72 -12.21 13.32 7.87
C LEU A 72 -13.30 12.83 8.84
N SER A 73 -13.95 11.70 8.51
CA SER A 73 -15.14 11.24 9.21
C SER A 73 -14.87 10.67 10.61
N ASP A 74 -13.67 10.21 10.87
CA ASP A 74 -13.27 9.42 12.04
C ASP A 74 -12.00 9.95 12.72
N LEU A 75 -11.65 11.22 12.50
CA LEU A 75 -10.42 11.82 13.02
C LEU A 75 -10.53 12.06 14.53
N ASP A 76 -9.73 11.37 15.31
CA ASP A 76 -9.59 11.49 16.75
C ASP A 76 -8.12 11.72 17.17
N ALA A 77 -7.86 11.75 18.48
CA ALA A 77 -6.52 11.94 19.03
C ALA A 77 -5.54 10.83 18.66
N ASP A 78 -5.99 9.57 18.60
CA ASP A 78 -5.16 8.43 18.22
C ASP A 78 -4.80 8.48 16.73
N LYS A 79 -5.74 8.93 15.89
CA LYS A 79 -5.47 9.14 14.46
C LYS A 79 -4.46 10.26 14.22
N LEU A 80 -4.49 11.36 15.01
CA LEU A 80 -3.47 12.40 14.89
C LEU A 80 -2.07 11.87 15.20
N ILE A 81 -1.93 11.01 16.21
CA ILE A 81 -0.66 10.34 16.53
C ILE A 81 -0.24 9.42 15.39
N ALA A 82 -1.15 8.57 14.89
CA ALA A 82 -0.88 7.68 13.76
C ALA A 82 -0.46 8.46 12.50
N PHE A 83 -1.11 9.59 12.22
CA PHE A 83 -0.78 10.44 11.08
C PHE A 83 0.65 10.99 11.16
N ARG A 84 1.09 11.39 12.36
CA ARG A 84 2.50 11.80 12.56
C ARG A 84 3.47 10.64 12.37
N ILE A 85 3.15 9.44 12.88
CA ILE A 85 3.98 8.24 12.74
C ILE A 85 4.14 7.85 11.26
N PHE A 86 3.05 7.83 10.51
CA PHE A 86 3.04 7.37 9.12
C PHE A 86 3.22 8.50 8.09
N GLY A 87 3.35 9.75 8.53
CA GLY A 87 3.57 10.88 7.65
C GLY A 87 2.34 11.29 6.83
N VAL A 88 1.14 11.13 7.38
CA VAL A 88 -0.09 11.68 6.81
C VAL A 88 -0.23 13.14 7.23
N ASP A 89 -0.32 14.05 6.27
CA ASP A 89 -0.53 15.48 6.48
C ASP A 89 -1.53 16.03 5.45
N SER A 90 -1.94 17.29 5.63
CA SER A 90 -2.88 17.94 4.70
C SER A 90 -2.34 17.98 3.27
N ALA A 91 -1.04 18.16 3.08
CA ALA A 91 -0.46 18.20 1.74
C ALA A 91 -0.61 16.84 1.01
N PHE A 92 -0.45 15.73 1.73
CA PHE A 92 -0.68 14.40 1.18
C PHE A 92 -2.16 14.17 0.83
N ILE A 93 -3.07 14.57 1.71
CA ILE A 93 -4.53 14.45 1.50
C ILE A 93 -4.94 15.27 0.28
N GLU A 94 -4.52 16.53 0.21
CA GLU A 94 -4.81 17.43 -0.90
C GLU A 94 -4.24 16.89 -2.23
N ALA A 95 -3.03 16.34 -2.21
CA ALA A 95 -2.41 15.74 -3.39
C ALA A 95 -3.18 14.53 -3.91
N LEU A 96 -3.72 13.68 -3.02
CA LEU A 96 -4.58 12.56 -3.42
C LEU A 96 -5.93 13.04 -3.97
N ARG A 97 -6.52 14.06 -3.35
CA ARG A 97 -7.77 14.67 -3.84
C ARG A 97 -7.59 15.35 -5.19
N ALA A 98 -6.45 15.96 -5.44
CA ALA A 98 -6.11 16.54 -6.74
C ALA A 98 -6.05 15.49 -7.86
N GLU A 99 -5.76 14.24 -7.53
CA GLU A 99 -5.87 13.10 -8.45
C GLU A 99 -7.28 12.49 -8.54
N GLY A 100 -8.28 13.09 -7.90
CA GLY A 100 -9.69 12.71 -8.01
C GLY A 100 -10.20 11.74 -6.94
N LEU A 101 -9.38 11.36 -5.96
CA LEU A 101 -9.81 10.50 -4.87
C LEU A 101 -10.66 11.29 -3.86
N LYS A 102 -11.78 10.70 -3.42
CA LYS A 102 -12.72 11.31 -2.46
C LYS A 102 -12.50 10.73 -1.05
N ILE A 103 -11.28 10.82 -0.54
CA ILE A 103 -10.92 10.22 0.74
C ILE A 103 -11.50 11.02 1.91
N SER A 104 -12.19 10.32 2.79
CA SER A 104 -12.69 10.82 4.07
C SER A 104 -12.34 9.92 5.26
N ASP A 105 -11.84 8.72 5.03
CA ASP A 105 -11.50 7.72 6.04
C ASP A 105 -10.02 7.84 6.44
N SER A 106 -9.76 8.07 7.73
CA SER A 106 -8.40 8.22 8.28
C SER A 106 -7.60 6.91 8.21
N ASP A 107 -8.23 5.74 8.38
CA ASP A 107 -7.53 4.46 8.31
C ASP A 107 -7.04 4.16 6.89
N LYS A 108 -7.80 4.55 5.88
CA LYS A 108 -7.36 4.45 4.48
C LYS A 108 -6.13 5.29 4.19
N LEU A 109 -6.07 6.52 4.73
CA LEU A 109 -4.90 7.39 4.58
C LEU A 109 -3.65 6.78 5.23
N VAL A 110 -3.79 6.19 6.41
CA VAL A 110 -2.71 5.45 7.08
C VAL A 110 -2.30 4.23 6.26
N ALA A 111 -3.27 3.43 5.78
CA ALA A 111 -3.00 2.27 4.92
C ALA A 111 -2.26 2.68 3.63
N PHE A 112 -2.61 3.80 3.02
CA PHE A 112 -1.92 4.33 1.85
C PHE A 112 -0.44 4.59 2.13
N ARG A 113 -0.13 5.20 3.28
CA ARG A 113 1.27 5.43 3.67
C ARG A 113 2.02 4.13 3.96
N ILE A 114 1.40 3.21 4.71
CA ILE A 114 1.99 1.90 5.03
C ILE A 114 2.33 1.11 3.77
N HIS A 115 1.41 1.04 2.81
CA HIS A 115 1.57 0.26 1.59
C HIS A 115 2.21 1.03 0.43
N GLY A 116 2.48 2.33 0.62
CA GLY A 116 3.13 3.15 -0.39
C GLY A 116 2.22 3.51 -1.58
N VAL A 117 0.94 3.71 -1.34
CA VAL A 117 0.05 4.36 -2.32
C VAL A 117 0.40 5.83 -2.38
N THR A 118 0.66 6.34 -3.56
CA THR A 118 1.07 7.74 -3.78
C THR A 118 0.16 8.44 -4.79
N PRO A 119 0.06 9.78 -4.74
CA PRO A 119 -0.65 10.54 -5.77
C PRO A 119 -0.14 10.25 -7.18
N GLN A 120 1.17 10.02 -7.33
CA GLN A 120 1.78 9.67 -8.62
C GLN A 120 1.26 8.33 -9.16
N MET A 121 1.08 7.31 -8.30
CA MET A 121 0.51 6.03 -8.70
C MET A 121 -0.93 6.21 -9.18
N VAL A 122 -1.76 6.97 -8.46
CA VAL A 122 -3.15 7.28 -8.84
C VAL A 122 -3.20 7.95 -10.21
N ARG A 123 -2.36 8.97 -10.41
CA ARG A 123 -2.24 9.67 -11.69
C ARG A 123 -1.88 8.71 -12.83
N SER A 124 -0.90 7.83 -12.63
CA SER A 124 -0.46 6.87 -13.64
C SER A 124 -1.58 5.91 -14.03
N LEU A 125 -2.38 5.45 -13.06
CA LEU A 125 -3.53 4.59 -13.30
C LEU A 125 -4.63 5.33 -14.08
N HIS A 126 -4.95 6.58 -13.71
CA HIS A 126 -5.92 7.40 -14.45
C HIS A 126 -5.46 7.65 -15.89
N GLN A 127 -4.17 7.92 -16.12
CA GLN A 127 -3.60 8.07 -17.46
C GLN A 127 -3.68 6.78 -18.28
N ALA A 128 -3.62 5.63 -17.62
CA ALA A 128 -3.81 4.31 -18.25
C ALA A 128 -5.30 3.94 -18.42
N GLY A 129 -6.24 4.81 -18.05
CA GLY A 129 -7.68 4.61 -18.23
C GLY A 129 -8.38 3.88 -17.09
N TYR A 130 -7.71 3.66 -15.97
CA TYR A 130 -8.28 3.01 -14.79
C TYR A 130 -8.79 4.04 -13.77
N SER A 131 -9.82 3.66 -13.02
CA SER A 131 -10.36 4.48 -11.92
C SER A 131 -10.52 3.60 -10.68
N PRO A 132 -9.39 3.25 -10.01
CA PRO A 132 -9.43 2.38 -8.83
C PRO A 132 -10.07 3.07 -7.64
N ASP A 133 -10.77 2.30 -6.82
CA ASP A 133 -11.14 2.70 -5.48
C ASP A 133 -9.96 2.56 -4.49
N GLU A 134 -10.18 2.98 -3.26
CA GLU A 134 -9.15 3.01 -2.21
C GLU A 134 -8.65 1.60 -1.86
N ASP A 135 -9.55 0.61 -1.79
CA ASP A 135 -9.21 -0.78 -1.46
C ASP A 135 -8.39 -1.43 -2.59
N THR A 136 -8.79 -1.19 -3.82
CA THR A 136 -8.05 -1.65 -5.00
C THR A 136 -6.63 -1.07 -5.04
N LEU A 137 -6.44 0.22 -4.72
CA LEU A 137 -5.12 0.84 -4.65
C LEU A 137 -4.22 0.16 -3.62
N VAL A 138 -4.76 -0.13 -2.43
CA VAL A 138 -4.03 -0.85 -1.37
C VAL A 138 -3.71 -2.28 -1.83
N ALA A 139 -4.68 -3.01 -2.38
CA ALA A 139 -4.48 -4.38 -2.87
C ALA A 139 -3.41 -4.44 -3.97
N MET A 140 -3.43 -3.51 -4.92
CA MET A 140 -2.41 -3.40 -5.96
C MET A 140 -1.00 -3.24 -5.35
N ARG A 141 -0.87 -2.41 -4.32
CA ARG A 141 0.43 -2.23 -3.63
C ARG A 141 0.87 -3.46 -2.86
N ILE A 142 -0.04 -4.10 -2.11
CA ILE A 142 0.25 -5.33 -1.36
C ILE A 142 0.75 -6.44 -2.28
N HIS A 143 0.09 -6.62 -3.44
CA HIS A 143 0.42 -7.69 -4.38
C HIS A 143 1.45 -7.29 -5.44
N GLY A 144 1.87 -6.02 -5.48
CA GLY A 144 2.85 -5.53 -6.42
C GLY A 144 2.35 -5.39 -7.86
N ALA A 145 1.06 -5.13 -8.05
CA ALA A 145 0.48 -4.77 -9.34
C ALA A 145 0.72 -3.27 -9.61
N THR A 146 1.99 -2.92 -9.90
CA THR A 146 2.40 -1.52 -10.09
C THR A 146 2.17 -1.05 -11.53
N PRO A 147 2.04 0.27 -11.77
CA PRO A 147 1.92 0.81 -13.13
C PRO A 147 3.06 0.38 -14.06
N GLU A 148 4.29 0.27 -13.54
CA GLU A 148 5.46 -0.16 -14.32
C GLU A 148 5.36 -1.64 -14.75
N TRP A 149 4.82 -2.50 -13.87
CA TRP A 149 4.57 -3.90 -14.20
C TRP A 149 3.39 -4.03 -15.17
N MET A 150 2.35 -3.21 -15.04
CA MET A 150 1.23 -3.17 -15.99
C MET A 150 1.70 -2.77 -17.38
N GLU A 151 2.63 -1.83 -17.49
CA GLU A 151 3.22 -1.44 -18.79
C GLU A 151 3.97 -2.62 -19.46
N GLN A 152 4.64 -3.48 -18.69
CA GLN A 152 5.26 -4.69 -19.23
C GLN A 152 4.23 -5.70 -19.78
N LEU A 153 3.06 -5.81 -19.15
CA LEU A 153 1.95 -6.63 -19.66
C LEU A 153 1.34 -6.03 -20.93
N LYS A 154 1.16 -4.70 -20.95
CA LYS A 154 0.66 -3.97 -22.12
C LYS A 154 1.52 -4.21 -23.35
N GLN A 155 2.86 -4.22 -23.21
CA GLN A 155 3.79 -4.54 -24.29
C GLN A 155 3.61 -5.95 -24.86
N ARG A 156 2.88 -6.83 -24.17
CA ARG A 156 2.53 -8.22 -24.56
C ARG A 156 1.08 -8.36 -25.00
N GLY A 157 0.37 -7.22 -25.15
CA GLY A 157 -1.01 -7.16 -25.61
C GLY A 157 -2.06 -7.21 -24.50
N TYR A 158 -1.67 -7.12 -23.22
CA TYR A 158 -2.59 -7.12 -22.08
C TYR A 158 -2.79 -5.69 -21.54
N ASP A 159 -3.30 -4.78 -22.38
CA ASP A 159 -3.45 -3.35 -22.12
C ASP A 159 -4.80 -2.94 -21.51
N HIS A 160 -5.80 -3.83 -21.55
CA HIS A 160 -7.16 -3.57 -21.05
C HIS A 160 -7.65 -4.63 -20.06
N VAL A 161 -6.74 -5.19 -19.27
CA VAL A 161 -7.10 -6.18 -18.25
C VAL A 161 -7.61 -5.46 -17.00
N ASP A 162 -8.75 -5.87 -16.48
CA ASP A 162 -9.34 -5.31 -15.26
C ASP A 162 -8.36 -5.38 -14.08
N LEU A 163 -8.42 -4.38 -13.18
CA LEU A 163 -7.50 -4.29 -12.03
C LEU A 163 -7.57 -5.53 -11.12
N GLU A 164 -8.76 -6.09 -10.91
CA GLU A 164 -8.93 -7.32 -10.13
C GLU A 164 -8.17 -8.51 -10.76
N LYS A 165 -8.22 -8.66 -12.08
CA LYS A 165 -7.46 -9.68 -12.81
C LYS A 165 -5.95 -9.40 -12.77
N LEU A 166 -5.53 -8.16 -12.84
CA LEU A 166 -4.13 -7.78 -12.69
C LEU A 166 -3.60 -8.10 -11.28
N ILE A 167 -4.40 -7.88 -10.25
CA ILE A 167 -4.08 -8.30 -8.89
C ILE A 167 -4.01 -9.83 -8.81
N ALA A 168 -4.98 -10.55 -9.41
CA ALA A 168 -4.97 -12.00 -9.47
C ALA A 168 -3.75 -12.55 -10.23
N PHE A 169 -3.30 -11.89 -11.28
CA PHE A 169 -2.05 -12.23 -11.97
C PHE A 169 -0.88 -12.24 -11.01
N ARG A 170 -0.77 -11.20 -10.17
CA ARG A 170 0.30 -11.11 -9.17
C ARG A 170 0.18 -12.18 -8.09
N ILE A 171 -1.03 -12.42 -7.58
CA ILE A 171 -1.30 -13.44 -6.55
C ILE A 171 -0.91 -14.84 -7.05
N HIS A 172 -1.29 -15.17 -8.28
CA HIS A 172 -1.07 -16.52 -8.85
C HIS A 172 0.25 -16.63 -9.62
N GLY A 173 1.03 -15.53 -9.73
CA GLY A 173 2.34 -15.56 -10.38
C GLY A 173 2.28 -15.60 -11.91
N VAL A 174 1.25 -15.01 -12.52
CA VAL A 174 1.26 -14.69 -13.95
C VAL A 174 2.23 -13.52 -14.15
N SER A 175 3.35 -13.77 -14.78
CA SER A 175 4.39 -12.77 -15.01
C SER A 175 4.61 -12.54 -16.50
N PRO A 176 5.23 -11.40 -16.88
CA PRO A 176 5.66 -11.16 -18.26
C PRO A 176 6.48 -12.32 -18.84
N GLU A 177 7.39 -12.90 -18.05
CA GLU A 177 8.25 -14.00 -18.47
C GLU A 177 7.44 -15.31 -18.69
N PHE A 178 6.40 -15.53 -17.85
CA PHE A 178 5.48 -16.67 -18.05
C PHE A 178 4.76 -16.54 -19.38
N ILE A 179 4.23 -15.37 -19.69
CA ILE A 179 3.56 -15.08 -20.97
C ILE A 179 4.52 -15.29 -22.14
N ASP A 180 5.75 -14.77 -22.07
CA ASP A 180 6.77 -14.92 -23.11
C ASP A 180 7.11 -16.39 -23.38
N LYS A 181 7.18 -17.23 -22.33
CA LYS A 181 7.42 -18.67 -22.46
C LYS A 181 6.24 -19.37 -23.14
N LEU A 182 5.00 -19.01 -22.78
CA LEU A 182 3.81 -19.57 -23.43
C LEU A 182 3.74 -19.21 -24.92
N GLN A 183 4.06 -17.96 -25.28
CA GLN A 183 4.12 -17.53 -26.67
C GLN A 183 5.14 -18.33 -27.48
N LYS A 184 6.33 -18.61 -26.91
CA LYS A 184 7.34 -19.48 -27.55
C LYS A 184 6.86 -20.91 -27.75
N LEU A 185 5.95 -21.37 -26.89
CA LEU A 185 5.30 -22.68 -27.03
C LEU A 185 4.07 -22.65 -27.96
N GLY A 186 3.78 -21.52 -28.60
CA GLY A 186 2.70 -21.41 -29.59
C GLY A 186 1.35 -20.93 -29.03
N TYR A 187 1.25 -20.68 -27.72
CA TYR A 187 0.06 -20.08 -27.09
C TYR A 187 0.16 -18.55 -27.22
N LYS A 188 -0.36 -18.04 -28.33
CA LYS A 188 -0.08 -16.66 -28.79
C LYS A 188 -0.84 -15.59 -28.04
N HIS A 189 -1.70 -15.68 -27.28
CA HIS A 189 -2.40 -14.67 -26.48
C HIS A 189 -3.51 -15.34 -25.65
N PRO A 190 -3.15 -16.15 -24.64
CA PRO A 190 -4.15 -16.72 -23.76
C PRO A 190 -5.00 -15.64 -23.12
N ASP A 191 -6.28 -15.94 -22.89
CA ASP A 191 -7.16 -15.07 -22.14
C ASP A 191 -6.65 -14.86 -20.71
N PRO A 192 -6.88 -13.70 -20.06
CA PRO A 192 -6.50 -13.49 -18.68
C PRO A 192 -6.97 -14.58 -17.70
N ASP A 193 -8.19 -15.10 -17.86
CA ASP A 193 -8.70 -16.17 -17.01
C ASP A 193 -8.00 -17.51 -17.27
N GLU A 194 -7.64 -17.79 -18.52
CA GLU A 194 -6.81 -18.96 -18.89
C GLU A 194 -5.42 -18.88 -18.23
N LEU A 195 -4.76 -17.72 -18.25
CA LEU A 195 -3.46 -17.52 -17.60
C LEU A 195 -3.55 -17.78 -16.09
N ILE A 196 -4.59 -17.27 -15.44
CA ILE A 196 -4.84 -17.49 -14.01
C ILE A 196 -5.08 -18.99 -13.75
N ALA A 197 -5.95 -19.64 -14.53
CA ALA A 197 -6.26 -21.06 -14.39
C ALA A 197 -5.02 -21.93 -14.56
N MET A 198 -4.18 -21.67 -15.58
CA MET A 198 -2.90 -22.35 -15.77
C MET A 198 -2.03 -22.27 -14.52
N ARG A 199 -1.92 -21.09 -13.91
CA ARG A 199 -1.09 -20.89 -12.71
C ARG A 199 -1.67 -21.57 -11.48
N ILE A 200 -2.99 -21.49 -11.27
CA ILE A 200 -3.69 -22.14 -10.14
C ILE A 200 -3.49 -23.66 -10.20
N HIS A 201 -3.63 -24.25 -11.38
CA HIS A 201 -3.58 -25.69 -11.56
C HIS A 201 -2.18 -26.24 -11.93
N GLY A 202 -1.14 -25.37 -11.89
CA GLY A 202 0.24 -25.80 -12.12
C GLY A 202 0.56 -26.19 -13.57
N VAL A 203 -0.15 -25.63 -14.55
CA VAL A 203 0.20 -25.76 -15.96
C VAL A 203 1.36 -24.81 -16.25
N THR A 204 2.57 -25.35 -16.23
CA THR A 204 3.81 -24.59 -16.48
C THR A 204 4.31 -24.81 -17.91
N PRO A 205 5.19 -23.95 -18.43
CA PRO A 205 5.85 -24.19 -19.73
C PRO A 205 6.60 -25.52 -19.78
N GLU A 206 7.16 -25.95 -18.65
CA GLU A 206 7.87 -27.23 -18.51
C GLU A 206 6.89 -28.41 -18.63
N TYR A 207 5.73 -28.33 -17.96
CA TYR A 207 4.65 -29.31 -18.09
C TYR A 207 4.17 -29.46 -19.54
N ILE A 208 3.93 -28.35 -20.22
CA ILE A 208 3.52 -28.36 -21.63
C ILE A 208 4.58 -29.04 -22.49
N SER A 209 5.86 -28.77 -22.26
CA SER A 209 6.96 -29.36 -22.99
C SER A 209 7.06 -30.90 -22.76
N ASP A 210 6.82 -31.32 -21.50
CA ASP A 210 6.78 -32.76 -21.18
C ASP A 210 5.62 -33.49 -21.87
N MET A 211 4.41 -32.95 -21.83
CA MET A 211 3.27 -33.48 -22.54
C MET A 211 3.55 -33.65 -24.05
N ARG A 212 4.20 -32.64 -24.66
CA ARG A 212 4.60 -32.72 -26.08
C ARG A 212 5.64 -33.82 -26.36
N SER A 213 6.58 -34.00 -25.42
CA SER A 213 7.58 -35.05 -25.53
C SER A 213 6.98 -36.48 -25.51
N ARG A 214 5.87 -36.63 -24.81
CA ARG A 214 5.07 -37.86 -24.72
C ARG A 214 4.08 -38.02 -25.91
N GLY A 215 4.16 -37.15 -26.89
CA GLY A 215 3.34 -37.24 -28.11
C GLY A 215 2.00 -36.50 -28.05
N MET A 216 1.66 -35.88 -26.92
CA MET A 216 0.45 -35.08 -26.74
C MET A 216 0.70 -33.65 -27.25
N ARG A 217 0.54 -33.47 -28.55
CA ARG A 217 0.76 -32.17 -29.21
C ARG A 217 -0.58 -31.45 -29.41
N ASP A 218 -0.50 -30.14 -29.53
CA ASP A 218 -1.64 -29.26 -29.87
C ASP A 218 -2.80 -29.30 -28.86
N LEU A 219 -2.48 -29.54 -27.57
CA LEU A 219 -3.45 -29.43 -26.48
C LEU A 219 -3.88 -27.97 -26.27
N SER A 220 -5.18 -27.75 -26.11
CA SER A 220 -5.71 -26.47 -25.68
C SER A 220 -5.37 -26.20 -24.22
N ILE A 221 -5.48 -24.94 -23.79
CA ILE A 221 -5.26 -24.55 -22.37
C ILE A 221 -6.26 -25.29 -21.47
N ASP A 222 -7.53 -25.36 -21.85
CA ASP A 222 -8.56 -26.11 -21.11
C ASP A 222 -8.22 -27.57 -20.92
N GLN A 223 -7.69 -28.21 -21.98
CA GLN A 223 -7.25 -29.60 -21.90
C GLN A 223 -6.07 -29.77 -20.94
N LEU A 224 -5.08 -28.89 -21.01
CA LEU A 224 -3.93 -28.90 -20.10
C LEU A 224 -4.37 -28.70 -18.65
N VAL A 225 -5.24 -27.72 -18.38
CA VAL A 225 -5.82 -27.46 -17.06
C VAL A 225 -6.61 -28.66 -16.56
N SER A 226 -7.48 -29.25 -17.42
CA SER A 226 -8.25 -30.47 -17.08
C SER A 226 -7.35 -31.66 -16.74
N MET A 227 -6.28 -31.87 -17.50
CA MET A 227 -5.29 -32.89 -17.20
C MET A 227 -4.65 -32.72 -15.83
N ARG A 228 -4.23 -31.53 -15.50
CA ARG A 228 -3.66 -31.22 -14.16
C ARG A 228 -4.66 -31.41 -13.03
N ILE A 229 -5.92 -31.02 -13.21
CA ILE A 229 -7.00 -31.24 -12.23
C ILE A 229 -7.20 -32.76 -11.97
N HIS A 230 -7.07 -33.60 -12.99
CA HIS A 230 -7.24 -35.05 -12.89
C HIS A 230 -5.94 -35.82 -12.59
N GLY A 231 -4.85 -35.13 -12.27
CA GLY A 231 -3.59 -35.77 -11.90
C GLY A 231 -2.86 -36.49 -13.05
N ILE A 232 -3.02 -36.01 -14.26
CA ILE A 232 -2.29 -36.51 -15.44
C ILE A 232 -0.99 -35.68 -15.52
N ASP A 233 0.10 -36.31 -15.12
CA ASP A 233 1.46 -35.75 -15.11
C ASP A 233 2.32 -36.30 -16.23
#